data_3e406a5c15db05de6046c7ce25557701
#
_entry.id   3e406a5c15db05de6046c7ce25557701
#
_cell.length_a   1.000
_cell.length_b   1.000
_cell.length_c   1.000
_cell.angle_alpha   90.00
_cell.angle_beta   90.00
_cell.angle_gamma   90.00
#
_symmetry.space_group_name_H-M   'P 1'
#
loop_
_entity.id
_entity.type
_entity.pdbx_description
1 polymer ?
#
loop_
_entity_poly.entity_id
_entity_poly.type
_entity_poly.pdbx_seq_one_letter_code
_entity_poly.pdbx_strand_id
1 'polypeptide(L)'
;KFKLKPIPTVLFCLLVGSYGTASAGVEIQCPNDFDKNATIDINDTLAGPLANFPNNVGDIDQNGDGVFQTATNTKCKHLSGSDGYVTMGDGYTQYMFGFGDLTGTLEANSLEKAFYNARLPSSQIVVEQGQDFYLTLTNPGMLTRPDLFDAHTIHYHGFPNISGTYDGVPELSIAVNQNASLTYFYRQTEPGTYMYHCHVEATEHMEMGMLGNLYVHAAQDNTVVGTVLSNPATPLDTHTHAAGDRYAYNDSNGNTLYNVEVPLQIHAFDSEFHDASRFVQPLPFAALKDRYVMFNGRGYPDTTNTAALPAPSDDGGATFLNAIYDVNGVKTRNEVQSQTDSSLVTATVGQKILLRLSNLSVSQAYTVGMMGLDFKVVGRGAKILRSKGEPTGTQDLSYKTNTVNIAPGEGYDLIIDTAGLTPGSEYYVYSANLNYLSNNNEDFGGLMTKIVIN
;
A
#
# COMPACT_ATOMS: atom_id res chain seq x y z
N LYS A 1 56.62 45.22 -39.37
CA LYS A 1 56.08 44.02 -40.13
C LYS A 1 56.33 42.77 -39.28
N PHE A 2 55.36 42.35 -38.53
CA PHE A 2 55.42 41.08 -37.80
C PHE A 2 54.95 39.97 -38.75
N LYS A 3 55.81 38.99 -38.98
CA LYS A 3 55.44 37.75 -39.72
C LYS A 3 54.82 36.78 -38.71
N LEU A 4 53.55 36.48 -38.84
CA LEU A 4 52.89 35.37 -38.18
C LEU A 4 53.40 34.05 -38.78
N LYS A 5 53.93 33.17 -37.95
CA LYS A 5 54.21 31.77 -38.30
C LYS A 5 52.90 30.99 -38.37
N PRO A 6 52.77 30.03 -39.30
CA PRO A 6 51.59 29.19 -39.38
C PRO A 6 51.51 28.27 -38.16
N ILE A 7 50.34 28.20 -37.55
CA ILE A 7 49.99 27.26 -36.48
C ILE A 7 49.79 25.90 -37.13
N PRO A 8 50.42 24.83 -36.62
CA PRO A 8 50.18 23.49 -37.17
C PRO A 8 48.72 23.07 -36.91
N THR A 9 48.05 22.63 -37.94
CA THR A 9 46.73 22.02 -37.90
C THR A 9 46.82 20.79 -37.03
N VAL A 10 46.35 20.91 -35.78
CA VAL A 10 46.13 19.76 -34.90
C VAL A 10 44.89 19.05 -35.43
N LEU A 11 45.12 17.85 -35.99
CA LEU A 11 44.09 16.94 -36.37
C LEU A 11 43.32 16.52 -35.11
N PHE A 12 42.18 17.13 -34.90
CA PHE A 12 41.26 16.69 -33.86
C PHE A 12 40.64 15.35 -34.31
N CYS A 13 41.24 14.25 -33.89
CA CYS A 13 40.56 12.96 -33.93
C CYS A 13 39.34 13.07 -33.01
N LEU A 14 38.17 13.27 -33.59
CA LEU A 14 36.91 12.97 -32.98
C LEU A 14 36.89 11.47 -32.66
N LEU A 15 37.34 11.13 -31.47
CA LEU A 15 36.85 9.95 -30.79
C LEU A 15 35.35 10.16 -30.55
N VAL A 16 34.56 9.71 -31.53
CA VAL A 16 33.17 9.40 -31.28
C VAL A 16 33.19 8.16 -30.38
N GLY A 17 33.49 8.38 -29.10
CA GLY A 17 33.11 7.44 -28.09
C GLY A 17 31.59 7.32 -28.22
N SER A 18 31.11 6.14 -28.55
CA SER A 18 29.72 5.77 -28.30
C SER A 18 29.51 5.98 -26.82
N TYR A 19 29.03 7.17 -26.46
CA TYR A 19 28.34 7.33 -25.21
C TYR A 19 27.13 6.43 -25.33
N GLY A 20 27.25 5.21 -24.83
CA GLY A 20 26.09 4.45 -24.44
C GLY A 20 25.33 5.39 -23.52
N THR A 21 24.21 5.91 -23.99
CA THR A 21 23.24 6.54 -23.11
C THR A 21 22.96 5.49 -22.06
N ALA A 22 23.44 5.69 -20.83
CA ALA A 22 22.93 4.97 -19.70
C ALA A 22 21.46 5.41 -19.63
N SER A 23 20.60 4.67 -20.32
CA SER A 23 19.17 4.75 -20.10
C SER A 23 18.99 4.29 -18.67
N ALA A 24 18.59 5.18 -17.78
CA ALA A 24 18.02 4.77 -16.52
C ALA A 24 16.76 3.99 -16.89
N GLY A 25 16.88 2.68 -16.97
CA GLY A 25 15.80 1.77 -17.32
C GLY A 25 15.11 1.26 -16.06
N VAL A 26 13.92 0.71 -16.23
CA VAL A 26 13.32 -0.12 -15.20
C VAL A 26 14.19 -1.36 -15.01
N GLU A 27 14.48 -1.69 -13.75
CA GLU A 27 15.15 -2.93 -13.39
C GLU A 27 14.41 -3.56 -12.21
N ILE A 28 13.82 -4.73 -12.44
CA ILE A 28 13.16 -5.53 -11.42
C ILE A 28 14.19 -6.47 -10.82
N GLN A 29 14.36 -6.38 -9.49
CA GLN A 29 15.28 -7.23 -8.74
C GLN A 29 14.45 -8.11 -7.79
N CYS A 30 14.01 -9.24 -8.32
CA CYS A 30 13.30 -10.26 -7.55
C CYS A 30 14.07 -11.58 -7.71
N PRO A 31 14.56 -12.20 -6.63
CA PRO A 31 15.24 -13.49 -6.72
C PRO A 31 14.37 -14.56 -7.36
N ASN A 32 14.92 -15.28 -8.34
CA ASN A 32 14.25 -16.34 -9.12
C ASN A 32 13.09 -15.88 -10.04
N ASP A 33 12.87 -14.60 -10.17
CA ASP A 33 12.01 -14.01 -11.20
C ASP A 33 12.82 -13.85 -12.48
N PHE A 34 12.81 -14.88 -13.35
CA PHE A 34 13.63 -14.93 -14.56
C PHE A 34 13.02 -14.20 -15.75
N ASP A 35 11.71 -14.05 -15.77
CA ASP A 35 11.01 -13.25 -16.78
C ASP A 35 10.86 -11.77 -16.40
N LYS A 36 11.29 -11.42 -15.17
CA LYS A 36 11.32 -10.07 -14.65
C LYS A 36 9.95 -9.37 -14.66
N ASN A 37 8.99 -10.02 -14.06
CA ASN A 37 7.64 -9.49 -13.89
C ASN A 37 7.24 -9.23 -12.42
N ALA A 38 8.17 -9.39 -11.48
CA ALA A 38 7.96 -9.26 -10.03
C ALA A 38 7.00 -10.31 -9.45
N THR A 39 6.89 -11.45 -10.10
CA THR A 39 6.23 -12.64 -9.56
C THR A 39 7.19 -13.84 -9.61
N ILE A 40 6.93 -14.88 -8.84
CA ILE A 40 7.64 -16.14 -8.92
C ILE A 40 6.61 -17.19 -9.29
N ASP A 41 6.68 -17.67 -10.55
CA ASP A 41 5.68 -18.57 -11.09
C ASP A 41 6.28 -19.64 -12.02
N ILE A 42 5.42 -20.38 -12.72
CA ILE A 42 5.85 -21.48 -13.60
C ILE A 42 6.65 -21.01 -14.83
N ASN A 43 6.61 -19.71 -15.18
CA ASN A 43 7.37 -19.16 -16.31
C ASN A 43 8.80 -18.89 -15.92
N ASP A 44 9.12 -18.87 -14.61
CA ASP A 44 10.45 -18.73 -14.05
C ASP A 44 11.27 -20.03 -14.16
N THR A 45 11.30 -20.61 -15.35
CA THR A 45 12.10 -21.80 -15.62
C THR A 45 13.49 -21.41 -16.11
N LEU A 46 14.53 -21.89 -15.41
CA LEU A 46 15.91 -21.77 -15.86
C LEU A 46 16.10 -22.47 -17.21
N ALA A 47 16.26 -21.69 -18.28
CA ALA A 47 16.72 -22.18 -19.58
C ALA A 47 18.25 -22.03 -19.68
N GLY A 48 19.00 -23.14 -19.65
CA GLY A 48 20.45 -23.08 -19.87
C GLY A 48 21.30 -23.95 -18.93
N PRO A 49 22.63 -23.72 -18.82
CA PRO A 49 23.55 -24.57 -18.03
C PRO A 49 23.21 -24.71 -16.54
N LEU A 50 22.41 -23.82 -15.99
CA LEU A 50 21.93 -23.86 -14.60
C LEU A 50 20.73 -24.80 -14.40
N ALA A 51 20.11 -25.28 -15.49
CA ALA A 51 19.01 -26.27 -15.44
C ALA A 51 19.44 -27.64 -14.85
N ASN A 52 20.74 -27.84 -14.63
CA ASN A 52 21.27 -29.07 -14.03
C ASN A 52 21.53 -28.99 -12.52
N PHE A 53 21.18 -27.86 -11.86
CA PHE A 53 21.14 -27.85 -10.40
C PHE A 53 19.95 -28.69 -9.96
N PRO A 54 20.19 -29.80 -9.23
CA PRO A 54 19.09 -30.59 -8.74
C PRO A 54 18.33 -29.77 -7.71
N ASN A 55 17.04 -29.76 -7.89
CA ASN A 55 16.03 -29.31 -6.93
C ASN A 55 15.46 -27.91 -7.14
N ASN A 56 14.22 -27.93 -7.46
CA ASN A 56 13.18 -26.93 -7.27
C ASN A 56 13.55 -25.49 -7.69
N VAL A 57 12.98 -25.11 -8.80
CA VAL A 57 12.75 -23.70 -9.12
C VAL A 57 12.32 -23.00 -7.84
N GLY A 58 13.18 -22.12 -7.32
CA GLY A 58 12.84 -21.35 -6.14
C GLY A 58 13.72 -21.54 -4.89
N ASP A 59 14.65 -22.48 -4.88
CA ASP A 59 15.57 -22.63 -3.74
C ASP A 59 16.84 -21.82 -3.98
N ILE A 60 17.06 -20.78 -3.20
CA ILE A 60 18.29 -19.98 -3.20
C ILE A 60 18.84 -19.84 -1.78
N ASP A 61 20.16 -19.76 -1.68
CA ASP A 61 20.87 -19.36 -0.47
C ASP A 61 20.97 -17.82 -0.45
N GLN A 62 19.92 -17.15 0.06
CA GLN A 62 19.82 -15.69 0.04
C GLN A 62 20.76 -15.01 1.05
N ASN A 63 21.18 -15.70 2.08
CA ASN A 63 21.98 -15.13 3.17
C ASN A 63 23.41 -15.70 3.25
N GLY A 64 23.76 -16.65 2.38
CA GLY A 64 25.09 -17.24 2.31
C GLY A 64 25.41 -18.20 3.46
N ASP A 65 24.42 -18.76 4.14
CA ASP A 65 24.59 -19.67 5.27
C ASP A 65 24.63 -21.15 4.85
N GLY A 66 24.49 -21.43 3.56
CA GLY A 66 24.44 -22.78 3.00
C GLY A 66 23.07 -23.45 3.08
N VAL A 67 22.03 -22.73 3.54
CA VAL A 67 20.66 -23.22 3.58
C VAL A 67 19.87 -22.60 2.42
N PHE A 68 19.48 -23.43 1.47
CA PHE A 68 18.63 -22.99 0.36
C PHE A 68 17.22 -22.72 0.83
N GLN A 69 16.76 -21.49 0.63
CA GLN A 69 15.41 -21.08 1.01
C GLN A 69 14.45 -21.36 -0.15
N THR A 70 13.28 -21.88 0.18
CA THR A 70 12.25 -22.19 -0.82
C THR A 70 11.64 -20.90 -1.37
N ALA A 71 11.14 -20.93 -2.60
CA ALA A 71 10.44 -19.80 -3.24
C ALA A 71 9.28 -19.24 -2.38
N THR A 72 8.73 -20.06 -1.51
CA THR A 72 7.66 -19.65 -0.57
C THR A 72 8.12 -18.63 0.48
N ASN A 73 9.42 -18.47 0.69
CA ASN A 73 9.97 -17.49 1.64
C ASN A 73 10.27 -16.13 1.01
N THR A 74 10.11 -15.99 -0.29
CA THR A 74 10.34 -14.73 -1.00
C THR A 74 9.02 -14.22 -1.59
N LYS A 75 8.78 -12.93 -1.42
CA LYS A 75 7.67 -12.21 -2.06
C LYS A 75 8.19 -10.98 -2.77
N CYS A 76 7.74 -10.79 -4.00
CA CYS A 76 8.06 -9.62 -4.79
C CYS A 76 6.80 -8.81 -5.08
N LYS A 77 7.00 -7.51 -5.31
CA LYS A 77 5.97 -6.60 -5.78
C LYS A 77 6.61 -5.50 -6.59
N HIS A 78 5.88 -5.01 -7.59
CA HIS A 78 6.31 -3.90 -8.41
C HIS A 78 5.25 -2.80 -8.37
N LEU A 79 5.63 -1.59 -8.00
CA LEU A 79 4.76 -0.42 -7.96
C LEU A 79 5.27 0.68 -8.90
N SER A 80 4.36 1.47 -9.48
CA SER A 80 4.68 2.76 -10.07
C SER A 80 4.37 3.89 -9.10
N GLY A 81 5.16 4.97 -9.11
CA GLY A 81 4.77 6.25 -8.52
C GLY A 81 4.40 7.21 -9.63
N SER A 82 3.12 7.53 -9.82
CA SER A 82 2.63 8.32 -10.94
C SER A 82 1.39 9.15 -10.57
N ASP A 83 0.92 9.94 -11.52
CA ASP A 83 -0.34 10.66 -11.38
C ASP A 83 -1.53 9.88 -11.93
N GLY A 84 -2.72 10.46 -11.76
CA GLY A 84 -3.97 9.93 -12.25
C GLY A 84 -5.16 10.74 -11.76
N TYR A 85 -6.34 10.15 -11.87
CA TYR A 85 -7.60 10.77 -11.47
C TYR A 85 -8.48 9.77 -10.75
N VAL A 86 -9.28 10.26 -9.81
CA VAL A 86 -10.32 9.51 -9.08
C VAL A 86 -11.64 10.23 -9.16
N THR A 87 -12.73 9.49 -9.00
CA THR A 87 -14.08 10.06 -8.86
C THR A 87 -14.45 10.12 -7.39
N MET A 88 -14.74 11.31 -6.89
CA MET A 88 -15.15 11.54 -5.51
C MET A 88 -16.63 11.20 -5.32
N GLY A 89 -17.07 11.06 -4.05
CA GLY A 89 -18.43 10.64 -3.73
C GLY A 89 -19.54 11.54 -4.25
N ASP A 90 -19.28 12.83 -4.45
CA ASP A 90 -20.18 13.81 -5.08
C ASP A 90 -20.06 13.84 -6.62
N GLY A 91 -19.31 12.92 -7.23
CA GLY A 91 -19.07 12.85 -8.66
C GLY A 91 -17.96 13.77 -9.17
N TYR A 92 -17.30 14.52 -8.27
CA TYR A 92 -16.19 15.38 -8.67
C TYR A 92 -14.99 14.55 -9.12
N THR A 93 -14.37 14.92 -10.25
CA THR A 93 -13.15 14.28 -10.76
C THR A 93 -11.93 14.95 -10.17
N GLN A 94 -11.19 14.21 -9.33
CA GLN A 94 -10.03 14.74 -8.61
C GLN A 94 -8.73 14.26 -9.24
N TYR A 95 -7.82 15.19 -9.55
CA TYR A 95 -6.42 14.90 -9.87
C TYR A 95 -5.68 14.41 -8.63
N MET A 96 -4.81 13.41 -8.77
CA MET A 96 -4.07 12.81 -7.66
C MET A 96 -2.72 12.25 -8.09
N PHE A 97 -1.85 12.01 -7.13
CA PHE A 97 -0.71 11.11 -7.24
C PHE A 97 -1.04 9.77 -6.58
N GLY A 98 -0.28 8.72 -6.87
CA GLY A 98 -0.49 7.43 -6.20
C GLY A 98 0.48 6.36 -6.65
N PHE A 99 0.53 5.27 -5.87
CA PHE A 99 1.25 4.08 -6.28
C PHE A 99 0.30 3.11 -6.98
N GLY A 100 0.62 2.77 -8.23
CA GLY A 100 -0.10 1.78 -9.02
C GLY A 100 0.57 0.41 -8.98
N ASP A 101 -0.17 -0.66 -9.19
CA ASP A 101 0.35 -2.03 -9.23
C ASP A 101 0.84 -2.40 -10.63
N LEU A 102 2.10 -2.76 -10.75
CA LEU A 102 2.74 -3.27 -11.94
C LEU A 102 3.16 -4.74 -11.81
N THR A 103 2.87 -5.38 -10.67
CA THR A 103 3.19 -6.80 -10.43
C THR A 103 2.58 -7.67 -11.53
N GLY A 104 3.37 -8.60 -12.09
CA GLY A 104 2.98 -9.38 -13.27
C GLY A 104 3.17 -8.67 -14.60
N THR A 105 3.71 -7.44 -14.60
CA THR A 105 4.06 -6.72 -15.82
C THR A 105 5.54 -6.93 -16.14
N LEU A 106 5.85 -7.41 -17.33
CA LEU A 106 7.24 -7.57 -17.79
C LEU A 106 8.00 -6.24 -17.70
N GLU A 107 9.25 -6.28 -17.28
CA GLU A 107 10.14 -5.13 -17.14
C GLU A 107 10.12 -4.21 -18.37
N ALA A 108 10.20 -4.80 -19.58
CA ALA A 108 10.20 -4.06 -20.84
C ALA A 108 8.93 -3.21 -21.08
N ASN A 109 7.81 -3.57 -20.46
CA ASN A 109 6.51 -2.90 -20.62
C ASN A 109 6.15 -2.01 -19.40
N SER A 110 6.95 -2.08 -18.35
CA SER A 110 6.61 -1.47 -17.05
C SER A 110 6.51 0.04 -17.12
N LEU A 111 7.45 0.69 -17.83
CA LEU A 111 7.45 2.16 -17.92
C LEU A 111 6.20 2.70 -18.64
N GLU A 112 5.77 2.05 -19.74
CA GLU A 112 4.56 2.44 -20.46
C GLU A 112 3.31 2.24 -19.60
N LYS A 113 3.24 1.11 -18.87
CA LYS A 113 2.09 0.80 -18.01
C LYS A 113 2.05 1.63 -16.73
N ALA A 114 3.16 2.24 -16.34
CA ALA A 114 3.27 3.05 -15.14
C ALA A 114 2.54 4.40 -15.24
N PHE A 115 2.40 4.98 -16.43
CA PHE A 115 1.71 6.26 -16.63
C PHE A 115 0.22 6.17 -16.30
N TYR A 116 -0.34 7.17 -15.62
CA TYR A 116 -1.75 7.21 -15.17
C TYR A 116 -2.20 5.95 -14.42
N ASN A 117 -1.27 5.29 -13.72
CA ASN A 117 -1.55 4.06 -12.98
C ASN A 117 -1.80 4.31 -11.49
N ALA A 118 -1.92 5.56 -11.07
CA ALA A 118 -2.19 5.90 -9.68
C ALA A 118 -3.48 5.24 -9.16
N ARG A 119 -3.42 4.72 -7.93
CA ARG A 119 -4.56 4.09 -7.23
C ARG A 119 -4.76 4.70 -5.85
N LEU A 120 -6.00 4.71 -5.41
CA LEU A 120 -6.42 5.22 -4.11
C LEU A 120 -7.33 4.20 -3.38
N PRO A 121 -6.92 3.63 -2.25
CA PRO A 121 -5.54 3.64 -1.77
C PRO A 121 -4.61 2.92 -2.75
N SER A 122 -3.33 3.14 -2.59
CA SER A 122 -2.32 2.37 -3.33
C SER A 122 -2.44 0.88 -3.03
N SER A 123 -1.95 0.05 -3.95
CA SER A 123 -2.12 -1.41 -3.86
C SER A 123 -1.69 -1.97 -2.49
N GLN A 124 -2.56 -2.73 -1.88
CA GLN A 124 -2.29 -3.36 -0.58
C GLN A 124 -1.08 -4.30 -0.67
N ILE A 125 -0.21 -4.23 0.34
CA ILE A 125 0.91 -5.14 0.54
C ILE A 125 0.58 -6.06 1.71
N VAL A 126 0.62 -7.37 1.47
CA VAL A 126 0.45 -8.39 2.52
C VAL A 126 1.65 -9.31 2.45
N VAL A 127 2.33 -9.51 3.58
CA VAL A 127 3.50 -10.39 3.70
C VAL A 127 3.38 -11.28 4.93
N GLU A 128 4.04 -12.42 4.91
CA GLU A 128 4.11 -13.33 6.05
C GLU A 128 5.32 -12.98 6.92
N GLN A 129 5.21 -13.14 8.23
CA GLN A 129 6.33 -12.94 9.15
C GLN A 129 7.50 -13.88 8.81
N GLY A 130 8.69 -13.31 8.69
CA GLY A 130 9.91 -14.03 8.30
C GLY A 130 10.14 -14.13 6.80
N GLN A 131 9.20 -13.66 5.99
CA GLN A 131 9.32 -13.65 4.53
C GLN A 131 10.25 -12.53 4.08
N ASP A 132 11.09 -12.82 3.09
CA ASP A 132 11.89 -11.82 2.40
C ASP A 132 11.04 -11.11 1.34
N PHE A 133 11.00 -9.80 1.41
CA PHE A 133 10.16 -8.98 0.57
C PHE A 133 10.99 -8.03 -0.28
N TYR A 134 10.82 -8.12 -1.59
CA TYR A 134 11.44 -7.27 -2.59
C TYR A 134 10.37 -6.40 -3.26
N LEU A 135 10.48 -5.08 -3.07
CA LEU A 135 9.57 -4.12 -3.67
C LEU A 135 10.31 -3.23 -4.67
N THR A 136 9.99 -3.36 -5.94
CA THR A 136 10.47 -2.43 -6.96
C THR A 136 9.53 -1.25 -7.07
N LEU A 137 10.07 -0.03 -6.97
CA LEU A 137 9.37 1.22 -7.29
C LEU A 137 9.90 1.74 -8.62
N THR A 138 9.01 2.01 -9.57
CA THR A 138 9.31 2.69 -10.83
C THR A 138 8.66 4.06 -10.85
N ASN A 139 9.42 5.10 -11.15
CA ASN A 139 8.93 6.47 -11.31
C ASN A 139 8.89 6.84 -12.80
N PRO A 140 7.73 6.83 -13.48
CA PRO A 140 7.62 7.26 -14.88
C PRO A 140 7.61 8.78 -15.03
N GLY A 141 7.42 9.53 -13.93
CA GLY A 141 7.05 10.93 -13.90
C GLY A 141 5.53 11.14 -13.99
N MET A 142 5.14 12.41 -13.93
CA MET A 142 3.73 12.82 -13.96
C MET A 142 3.32 13.18 -15.38
N LEU A 143 2.29 12.53 -15.93
CA LEU A 143 1.86 12.75 -17.32
C LEU A 143 1.06 14.04 -17.46
N THR A 144 0.21 14.39 -16.49
CA THR A 144 -0.53 15.66 -16.45
C THR A 144 0.38 16.83 -16.14
N ARG A 145 1.41 16.62 -15.32
CA ARG A 145 2.36 17.63 -14.85
C ARG A 145 3.79 17.26 -15.25
N PRO A 146 4.13 17.24 -16.54
CA PRO A 146 5.48 16.87 -17.01
C PRO A 146 6.58 17.86 -16.58
N ASP A 147 6.21 18.99 -16.01
CA ASP A 147 7.09 19.97 -15.38
C ASP A 147 7.55 19.59 -13.98
N LEU A 148 6.85 18.65 -13.32
CA LEU A 148 7.25 18.11 -12.02
C LEU A 148 8.28 16.98 -12.24
N PHE A 149 9.48 17.20 -11.72
CA PHE A 149 10.58 16.22 -11.75
C PHE A 149 10.73 15.50 -10.40
N ASP A 150 9.62 15.28 -9.73
CA ASP A 150 9.60 14.76 -8.37
C ASP A 150 10.15 13.35 -8.30
N ALA A 151 11.09 13.17 -7.39
CA ALA A 151 11.52 11.84 -7.01
C ALA A 151 10.50 11.23 -6.05
N HIS A 152 10.45 9.89 -6.00
CA HIS A 152 9.59 9.16 -5.07
C HIS A 152 10.38 8.18 -4.21
N THR A 153 9.85 7.89 -3.03
CA THR A 153 10.35 6.81 -2.16
C THR A 153 9.18 5.99 -1.65
N ILE A 154 9.49 4.79 -1.14
CA ILE A 154 8.57 4.03 -0.31
C ILE A 154 9.11 4.04 1.11
N HIS A 155 8.40 4.72 2.01
CA HIS A 155 8.63 4.64 3.45
C HIS A 155 7.62 3.69 4.07
N TYR A 156 8.12 2.73 4.86
CA TYR A 156 7.31 1.75 5.58
C TYR A 156 7.12 2.24 7.00
N HIS A 157 5.98 2.81 7.26
CA HIS A 157 5.67 3.47 8.51
C HIS A 157 5.59 2.48 9.66
N GLY A 158 6.48 2.63 10.64
CA GLY A 158 6.49 1.83 11.86
C GLY A 158 7.22 0.49 11.77
N PHE A 159 7.89 0.17 10.64
CA PHE A 159 8.65 -1.07 10.53
C PHE A 159 9.87 -1.11 11.47
N PRO A 160 10.02 -2.20 12.22
CA PRO A 160 11.23 -2.43 12.98
C PRO A 160 12.38 -2.91 12.07
N ASN A 161 13.62 -2.62 12.44
CA ASN A 161 14.85 -3.16 11.83
C ASN A 161 15.07 -2.79 10.35
N ILE A 162 14.58 -1.65 9.89
CA ILE A 162 14.83 -1.16 8.55
C ILE A 162 16.26 -0.63 8.43
N SER A 163 16.95 -0.99 7.33
CA SER A 163 18.17 -0.31 6.93
C SER A 163 17.86 1.12 6.48
N GLY A 164 18.64 2.11 6.92
CA GLY A 164 18.46 3.50 6.48
C GLY A 164 18.42 3.68 4.97
N THR A 165 19.15 2.84 4.21
CA THR A 165 19.13 2.86 2.73
C THR A 165 17.76 2.52 2.14
N TYR A 166 16.98 1.67 2.82
CA TYR A 166 15.67 1.19 2.36
C TYR A 166 14.50 1.74 3.18
N ASP A 167 14.75 2.68 4.09
CA ASP A 167 13.69 3.27 4.91
C ASP A 167 12.78 4.23 4.13
N GLY A 168 13.25 4.70 2.98
CA GLY A 168 12.50 5.65 2.14
C GLY A 168 12.52 7.08 2.62
N VAL A 169 13.18 7.39 3.76
CA VAL A 169 13.39 8.77 4.25
C VAL A 169 14.51 9.42 3.45
N PRO A 170 14.25 10.50 2.70
CA PRO A 170 15.19 11.04 1.69
C PRO A 170 16.56 11.42 2.23
N GLU A 171 16.69 11.72 3.54
CA GLU A 171 17.95 12.08 4.17
C GLU A 171 18.94 10.91 4.27
N LEU A 172 18.44 9.66 4.20
CA LEU A 172 19.23 8.43 4.31
C LEU A 172 19.03 7.45 3.17
N SER A 173 17.86 7.48 2.53
CA SER A 173 17.46 6.56 1.47
C SER A 173 17.68 7.15 0.07
N ILE A 174 17.80 6.25 -0.91
CA ILE A 174 17.84 6.64 -2.32
C ILE A 174 16.41 6.99 -2.76
N ALA A 175 16.23 8.20 -3.28
CA ALA A 175 15.01 8.60 -3.95
C ALA A 175 15.02 8.17 -5.42
N VAL A 176 13.90 7.69 -5.92
CA VAL A 176 13.75 7.19 -7.29
C VAL A 176 13.36 8.35 -8.19
N ASN A 177 14.32 8.82 -8.98
CA ASN A 177 14.11 9.90 -9.94
C ASN A 177 13.26 9.44 -11.12
N GLN A 178 12.75 10.41 -11.89
CA GLN A 178 11.97 10.13 -13.10
C GLN A 178 12.72 9.20 -14.06
N ASN A 179 12.00 8.25 -14.66
CA ASN A 179 12.49 7.20 -15.55
C ASN A 179 13.51 6.24 -14.91
N ALA A 180 13.49 6.12 -13.59
CA ALA A 180 14.32 5.18 -12.84
C ALA A 180 13.47 4.20 -12.03
N SER A 181 14.12 3.15 -11.54
CA SER A 181 13.56 2.22 -10.56
C SER A 181 14.55 1.93 -9.44
N LEU A 182 14.03 1.51 -8.30
CA LEU A 182 14.80 1.01 -7.16
C LEU A 182 14.04 -0.16 -6.53
N THR A 183 14.76 -1.23 -6.21
CA THR A 183 14.20 -2.33 -5.44
C THR A 183 14.60 -2.20 -3.98
N TYR A 184 13.61 -2.12 -3.12
CA TYR A 184 13.73 -2.16 -1.67
C TYR A 184 13.70 -3.60 -1.20
N PHE A 185 14.49 -3.90 -0.16
CA PHE A 185 14.52 -5.22 0.47
C PHE A 185 14.15 -5.13 1.95
N TYR A 186 13.28 -6.03 2.38
CA TYR A 186 12.88 -6.17 3.79
C TYR A 186 12.73 -7.62 4.19
N ARG A 187 13.07 -7.92 5.45
CA ARG A 187 12.68 -9.17 6.10
C ARG A 187 11.72 -8.84 7.24
N GLN A 188 10.52 -9.34 7.16
CA GLN A 188 9.44 -9.01 8.08
C GLN A 188 9.60 -9.79 9.39
N THR A 189 9.83 -9.10 10.51
CA THR A 189 10.11 -9.73 11.81
C THR A 189 8.93 -9.71 12.77
N GLU A 190 7.99 -8.79 12.61
CA GLU A 190 6.89 -8.60 13.54
C GLU A 190 5.55 -8.49 12.81
N PRO A 191 4.51 -9.25 13.23
CA PRO A 191 3.18 -9.17 12.65
C PRO A 191 2.45 -7.90 13.09
N GLY A 192 1.50 -7.43 12.28
CA GLY A 192 0.64 -6.30 12.61
C GLY A 192 0.21 -5.47 11.42
N THR A 193 -0.49 -4.38 11.72
CA THR A 193 -0.97 -3.40 10.75
C THR A 193 0.01 -2.26 10.62
N TYR A 194 0.60 -2.13 9.44
CA TYR A 194 1.52 -1.09 9.03
C TYR A 194 0.93 -0.27 7.89
N MET A 195 1.68 0.70 7.42
CA MET A 195 1.32 1.58 6.30
C MET A 195 2.58 1.84 5.48
N TYR A 196 2.41 2.27 4.24
CA TYR A 196 3.51 2.79 3.45
C TYR A 196 3.09 4.05 2.69
N HIS A 197 4.04 4.95 2.46
CA HIS A 197 3.78 6.20 1.76
C HIS A 197 5.05 6.78 1.14
N CYS A 198 4.91 7.74 0.26
CA CYS A 198 6.04 8.53 -0.21
C CYS A 198 6.54 9.44 0.92
N HIS A 199 7.87 9.61 1.04
CA HIS A 199 8.46 10.48 2.04
C HIS A 199 9.23 11.66 1.42
N VAL A 200 9.39 11.69 0.09
CA VAL A 200 9.81 12.91 -0.62
C VAL A 200 8.63 13.87 -0.59
N GLU A 201 8.85 15.10 -0.11
CA GLU A 201 7.78 16.09 0.04
C GLU A 201 6.52 15.52 0.69
N ALA A 202 6.71 14.83 1.83
CA ALA A 202 5.72 13.92 2.40
C ALA A 202 4.34 14.54 2.57
N THR A 203 4.24 15.82 2.96
CA THR A 203 2.95 16.51 3.13
C THR A 203 2.19 16.61 1.82
N GLU A 204 2.85 16.98 0.72
CA GLU A 204 2.23 17.07 -0.60
C GLU A 204 1.88 15.69 -1.13
N HIS A 205 2.87 14.78 -1.21
CA HIS A 205 2.67 13.49 -1.85
C HIS A 205 1.66 12.62 -1.12
N MET A 206 1.58 12.69 0.22
CA MET A 206 0.55 11.99 0.99
C MET A 206 -0.83 12.61 0.78
N GLU A 207 -0.94 13.96 0.84
CA GLU A 207 -2.19 14.65 0.53
C GLU A 207 -2.68 14.29 -0.86
N MET A 208 -1.78 14.26 -1.85
CA MET A 208 -2.08 13.91 -3.23
C MET A 208 -2.42 12.43 -3.44
N GLY A 209 -2.19 11.52 -2.45
CA GLY A 209 -2.65 10.13 -2.47
C GLY A 209 -1.57 9.06 -2.58
N MET A 210 -0.28 9.38 -2.42
CA MET A 210 0.81 8.39 -2.44
C MET A 210 0.93 7.64 -1.11
N LEU A 211 -0.04 6.78 -0.82
CA LEU A 211 -0.18 6.04 0.44
C LEU A 211 -0.90 4.71 0.24
N GLY A 212 -0.62 3.73 1.10
CA GLY A 212 -1.24 2.41 1.02
C GLY A 212 -1.11 1.60 2.31
N ASN A 213 -1.84 0.50 2.34
CA ASN A 213 -1.87 -0.45 3.45
C ASN A 213 -0.77 -1.49 3.34
N LEU A 214 -0.21 -1.86 4.48
CA LEU A 214 0.75 -2.96 4.59
C LEU A 214 0.43 -3.80 5.82
N TYR A 215 0.33 -5.11 5.65
CA TYR A 215 0.09 -6.06 6.75
C TYR A 215 1.15 -7.13 6.77
N VAL A 216 1.50 -7.53 7.99
CA VAL A 216 2.35 -8.69 8.23
C VAL A 216 1.52 -9.71 9.01
N HIS A 217 1.29 -10.88 8.40
CA HIS A 217 0.58 -11.98 9.04
C HIS A 217 1.48 -12.67 10.07
N ALA A 218 0.87 -13.20 11.11
CA ALA A 218 1.60 -13.81 12.22
C ALA A 218 2.14 -15.20 11.86
N ALA A 219 3.36 -15.52 12.28
CA ALA A 219 3.89 -16.87 12.14
C ALA A 219 3.03 -17.93 12.87
N GLN A 220 2.26 -17.52 13.88
CA GLN A 220 1.31 -18.38 14.61
C GLN A 220 0.23 -18.97 13.71
N ASP A 221 -0.07 -18.35 12.57
CA ASP A 221 -1.00 -18.89 11.56
C ASP A 221 -0.55 -20.24 11.01
N ASN A 222 0.76 -20.52 11.04
CA ASN A 222 1.37 -21.76 10.57
C ASN A 222 1.53 -22.82 11.67
N THR A 223 0.87 -22.64 12.80
CA THR A 223 0.89 -23.63 13.89
C THR A 223 0.28 -24.96 13.42
N VAL A 224 0.82 -26.08 13.90
CA VAL A 224 0.30 -27.41 13.56
C VAL A 224 -1.12 -27.56 14.10
N VAL A 225 -2.04 -28.00 13.23
CA VAL A 225 -3.45 -28.24 13.60
C VAL A 225 -3.53 -29.24 14.78
N GLY A 226 -4.33 -28.90 15.78
CA GLY A 226 -4.47 -29.67 17.02
C GLY A 226 -3.54 -29.22 18.14
N THR A 227 -2.61 -28.28 17.89
CA THR A 227 -1.77 -27.72 18.96
C THR A 227 -2.61 -26.88 19.91
N VAL A 228 -2.47 -27.11 21.20
CA VAL A 228 -3.09 -26.26 22.23
C VAL A 228 -2.21 -25.04 22.47
N LEU A 229 -2.70 -23.88 22.06
CA LEU A 229 -2.10 -22.60 22.37
C LEU A 229 -2.43 -22.20 23.81
N SER A 230 -1.42 -21.79 24.55
CA SER A 230 -1.59 -21.32 25.93
C SER A 230 -0.53 -20.29 26.28
N ASN A 231 -0.91 -19.27 27.02
CA ASN A 231 0.03 -18.29 27.57
C ASN A 231 0.17 -18.54 29.09
N PRO A 232 1.39 -18.70 29.62
CA PRO A 232 1.59 -18.91 31.07
C PRO A 232 1.00 -17.81 31.95
N ALA A 233 0.82 -16.61 31.40
CA ALA A 233 0.22 -15.46 32.09
C ALA A 233 -1.30 -15.53 32.21
N THR A 234 -1.95 -16.27 31.29
CA THR A 234 -3.40 -16.47 31.25
C THR A 234 -3.70 -17.96 31.03
N PRO A 235 -3.33 -18.83 31.97
CA PRO A 235 -3.34 -20.30 31.77
C PRO A 235 -4.76 -20.89 31.55
N LEU A 236 -5.80 -20.12 31.85
CA LEU A 236 -7.20 -20.50 31.59
C LEU A 236 -7.66 -20.16 30.18
N ASP A 237 -6.96 -19.25 29.49
CA ASP A 237 -7.25 -18.86 28.12
C ASP A 237 -6.45 -19.77 27.18
N THR A 238 -7.06 -20.85 26.75
CA THR A 238 -6.45 -21.76 25.78
C THR A 238 -7.28 -21.86 24.53
N HIS A 239 -6.60 -22.04 23.40
CA HIS A 239 -7.25 -22.30 22.12
C HIS A 239 -6.54 -23.46 21.43
N THR A 240 -7.31 -24.40 20.87
CA THR A 240 -6.75 -25.46 20.05
C THR A 240 -6.74 -24.98 18.60
N HIS A 241 -5.55 -24.82 18.03
CA HIS A 241 -5.40 -24.35 16.66
C HIS A 241 -6.10 -25.28 15.68
N ALA A 242 -7.02 -24.73 14.88
CA ALA A 242 -7.73 -25.44 13.85
C ALA A 242 -7.23 -25.03 12.45
N ALA A 243 -7.55 -25.84 11.45
CA ALA A 243 -7.22 -25.50 10.07
C ALA A 243 -7.93 -24.21 9.63
N GLY A 244 -7.16 -23.26 9.12
CA GLY A 244 -7.67 -21.96 8.68
C GLY A 244 -7.75 -20.88 9.78
N ASP A 245 -7.36 -21.19 11.01
CA ASP A 245 -7.22 -20.18 12.05
C ASP A 245 -6.15 -19.16 11.68
N ARG A 246 -6.47 -17.90 11.86
CA ARG A 246 -5.59 -16.75 11.65
C ARG A 246 -5.55 -15.90 12.92
N TYR A 247 -4.41 -15.28 13.19
CA TYR A 247 -4.21 -14.47 14.38
C TYR A 247 -3.63 -13.10 14.01
N ALA A 248 -4.12 -12.03 14.62
CA ALA A 248 -3.55 -10.70 14.38
C ALA A 248 -2.09 -10.62 14.87
N TYR A 249 -1.72 -11.41 15.88
CA TYR A 249 -0.40 -11.46 16.50
C TYR A 249 -0.04 -12.86 16.98
N ASN A 250 1.25 -13.11 17.27
CA ASN A 250 1.73 -14.33 17.94
C ASN A 250 1.37 -14.32 19.43
N ASP A 251 0.11 -14.32 19.76
CA ASP A 251 -0.40 -14.11 21.13
C ASP A 251 -0.24 -15.32 22.06
N SER A 252 0.10 -16.48 21.50
CA SER A 252 0.31 -17.77 22.16
C SER A 252 -0.94 -18.40 22.82
N ASN A 253 -2.10 -17.75 22.85
CA ASN A 253 -3.32 -18.28 23.47
C ASN A 253 -4.59 -18.15 22.62
N GLY A 254 -4.47 -17.62 21.38
CA GLY A 254 -5.58 -17.47 20.48
C GLY A 254 -6.52 -16.29 20.76
N ASN A 255 -6.14 -15.36 21.65
CA ASN A 255 -6.98 -14.19 21.98
C ASN A 255 -7.08 -13.17 20.87
N THR A 256 -6.23 -13.26 19.82
CA THR A 256 -6.25 -12.41 18.64
C THR A 256 -6.73 -13.15 17.38
N LEU A 257 -7.40 -14.30 17.55
CA LEU A 257 -8.02 -15.08 16.47
C LEU A 257 -9.02 -14.25 15.70
N TYR A 258 -8.97 -14.37 14.37
CA TYR A 258 -9.97 -13.82 13.45
C TYR A 258 -10.28 -14.77 12.30
N ASN A 259 -11.43 -14.57 11.64
CA ASN A 259 -11.89 -15.35 10.48
C ASN A 259 -11.99 -14.47 9.23
N VAL A 260 -12.25 -13.17 9.42
CA VAL A 260 -12.40 -12.19 8.34
C VAL A 260 -11.46 -11.04 8.61
N GLU A 261 -10.63 -10.67 7.63
CA GLU A 261 -9.70 -9.55 7.69
C GLU A 261 -10.16 -8.44 6.76
N VAL A 262 -10.27 -7.23 7.27
CA VAL A 262 -10.72 -6.08 6.48
C VAL A 262 -9.81 -4.88 6.72
N PRO A 263 -9.15 -4.38 5.66
CA PRO A 263 -8.43 -3.12 5.72
C PRO A 263 -9.38 -1.94 5.74
N LEU A 264 -9.17 -1.00 6.64
CA LEU A 264 -9.83 0.29 6.65
C LEU A 264 -8.78 1.39 6.80
N GLN A 265 -8.32 1.93 5.68
CA GLN A 265 -7.40 3.07 5.70
C GLN A 265 -8.18 4.37 5.58
N ILE A 266 -7.94 5.26 6.56
CA ILE A 266 -8.46 6.62 6.54
C ILE A 266 -7.45 7.50 5.81
N HIS A 267 -7.94 8.32 4.91
CA HIS A 267 -7.24 9.47 4.39
C HIS A 267 -8.25 10.53 3.94
N ALA A 268 -7.76 11.73 3.65
CA ALA A 268 -8.59 12.85 3.29
C ALA A 268 -7.95 13.62 2.15
N PHE A 269 -8.79 14.24 1.32
CA PHE A 269 -8.36 15.11 0.24
C PHE A 269 -8.94 16.53 0.41
N ASP A 270 -8.10 17.50 0.13
CA ASP A 270 -8.50 18.89 -0.11
C ASP A 270 -8.57 19.16 -1.62
N SER A 271 -9.76 19.25 -2.19
CA SER A 271 -9.93 19.50 -3.63
C SER A 271 -9.27 20.79 -4.11
N GLU A 272 -9.21 21.84 -3.29
CA GLU A 272 -8.55 23.09 -3.66
C GLU A 272 -7.02 22.92 -3.75
N PHE A 273 -6.43 22.09 -2.88
CA PHE A 273 -5.01 21.77 -2.92
C PHE A 273 -4.66 20.96 -4.18
N HIS A 274 -5.43 19.93 -4.47
CA HIS A 274 -5.26 19.09 -5.66
C HIS A 274 -5.45 19.87 -6.96
N ASP A 275 -6.44 20.77 -7.02
CA ASP A 275 -6.66 21.64 -8.19
C ASP A 275 -5.51 22.64 -8.33
N ALA A 276 -5.00 23.20 -7.26
CA ALA A 276 -3.83 24.08 -7.30
C ALA A 276 -2.62 23.33 -7.88
N SER A 277 -2.39 22.07 -7.49
CA SER A 277 -1.34 21.23 -8.06
C SER A 277 -1.59 20.99 -9.56
N ARG A 278 -2.80 20.54 -9.95
CA ARG A 278 -3.17 20.29 -11.36
C ARG A 278 -2.97 21.51 -12.25
N PHE A 279 -3.32 22.71 -11.77
CA PHE A 279 -3.32 23.96 -12.56
C PHE A 279 -2.09 24.84 -12.33
N VAL A 280 -1.01 24.28 -11.77
CA VAL A 280 0.28 24.98 -11.59
C VAL A 280 0.12 26.26 -10.75
N GLN A 281 -0.69 26.21 -9.71
CA GLN A 281 -0.88 27.30 -8.76
C GLN A 281 -0.04 27.05 -7.49
N PRO A 282 0.31 28.09 -6.72
CA PRO A 282 0.94 27.92 -5.43
C PRO A 282 0.08 27.04 -4.51
N LEU A 283 0.71 26.01 -3.87
CA LEU A 283 0.01 25.08 -3.01
C LEU A 283 -0.34 25.73 -1.67
N PRO A 284 -1.62 25.66 -1.23
CA PRO A 284 -2.09 26.34 -0.03
C PRO A 284 -1.88 25.51 1.24
N PHE A 285 -0.65 25.06 1.56
CA PHE A 285 -0.34 24.19 2.71
C PHE A 285 -0.94 24.67 4.03
N ALA A 286 -0.90 25.96 4.32
CA ALA A 286 -1.44 26.52 5.58
C ALA A 286 -2.98 26.55 5.62
N ALA A 287 -3.63 26.29 4.51
CA ALA A 287 -5.10 26.33 4.38
C ALA A 287 -5.71 24.95 4.09
N LEU A 288 -4.92 23.89 4.18
CA LEU A 288 -5.38 22.49 3.99
C LEU A 288 -6.63 22.20 4.82
N LYS A 289 -7.63 21.60 4.16
CA LYS A 289 -8.90 21.19 4.78
C LYS A 289 -9.31 19.82 4.24
N ASP A 290 -9.63 18.91 5.14
CA ASP A 290 -10.17 17.59 4.79
C ASP A 290 -11.60 17.73 4.27
N ARG A 291 -11.76 17.90 2.94
CA ARG A 291 -13.07 18.08 2.27
C ARG A 291 -13.71 16.74 1.92
N TYR A 292 -12.90 15.75 1.55
CA TYR A 292 -13.32 14.38 1.33
C TYR A 292 -12.60 13.48 2.31
N VAL A 293 -13.29 13.00 3.31
CA VAL A 293 -12.72 12.03 4.26
C VAL A 293 -13.25 10.65 3.92
N MET A 294 -12.34 9.71 3.74
CA MET A 294 -12.61 8.46 3.05
C MET A 294 -12.10 7.23 3.81
N PHE A 295 -12.79 6.09 3.63
CA PHE A 295 -12.22 4.77 3.85
C PHE A 295 -11.81 4.15 2.52
N ASN A 296 -10.57 3.68 2.41
CA ASN A 296 -10.03 3.02 1.22
C ASN A 296 -10.31 3.81 -0.07
N GLY A 297 -10.13 5.12 -0.04
CA GLY A 297 -10.29 5.99 -1.21
C GLY A 297 -11.71 6.30 -1.61
N ARG A 298 -12.71 5.96 -0.81
CA ARG A 298 -14.13 6.19 -1.12
C ARG A 298 -14.87 6.85 0.03
N GLY A 299 -15.74 7.80 -0.28
CA GLY A 299 -16.76 8.28 0.64
C GLY A 299 -17.99 7.38 0.60
N TYR A 300 -18.78 7.35 1.69
CA TYR A 300 -20.06 6.66 1.68
C TYR A 300 -21.05 7.37 0.71
N PRO A 301 -21.88 6.65 -0.09
CA PRO A 301 -22.16 5.21 -0.01
C PRO A 301 -21.19 4.31 -0.83
N ASP A 302 -20.26 4.88 -1.59
CA ASP A 302 -19.36 4.14 -2.48
C ASP A 302 -18.44 3.18 -1.72
N THR A 303 -18.19 3.44 -0.43
CA THR A 303 -17.50 2.51 0.49
C THR A 303 -18.13 1.13 0.52
N THR A 304 -19.43 1.02 0.25
CA THR A 304 -20.18 -0.26 0.29
C THR A 304 -20.31 -0.92 -1.09
N ASN A 305 -19.86 -0.27 -2.16
CA ASN A 305 -19.83 -0.87 -3.49
C ASN A 305 -18.66 -1.87 -3.59
N THR A 306 -18.96 -3.13 -3.87
CA THR A 306 -17.94 -4.19 -4.00
C THR A 306 -17.21 -4.15 -5.35
N ALA A 307 -17.76 -3.47 -6.36
CA ALA A 307 -17.11 -3.28 -7.64
C ALA A 307 -16.12 -2.10 -7.62
N ALA A 308 -15.15 -2.10 -8.53
CA ALA A 308 -14.37 -0.90 -8.80
C ALA A 308 -15.30 0.23 -9.26
N LEU A 309 -14.98 1.47 -8.88
CA LEU A 309 -15.74 2.62 -9.36
C LEU A 309 -15.49 2.83 -10.86
N PRO A 310 -16.43 3.48 -11.57
CA PRO A 310 -16.22 3.85 -12.98
C PRO A 310 -14.90 4.61 -13.17
N ALA A 311 -14.30 4.47 -14.35
CA ALA A 311 -13.11 5.24 -14.69
C ALA A 311 -13.43 6.74 -14.72
N PRO A 312 -12.55 7.60 -14.19
CA PRO A 312 -12.77 9.05 -14.18
C PRO A 312 -12.90 9.65 -15.58
N SER A 313 -13.85 10.57 -15.74
CA SER A 313 -14.12 11.29 -16.99
C SER A 313 -14.74 12.65 -16.68
N ASP A 314 -14.32 13.69 -17.41
CA ASP A 314 -14.90 15.04 -17.30
C ASP A 314 -16.07 15.26 -18.26
N ASP A 315 -16.35 14.30 -19.16
CA ASP A 315 -17.34 14.45 -20.25
C ASP A 315 -18.43 13.37 -20.25
N GLY A 316 -18.69 12.76 -19.10
CA GLY A 316 -19.73 11.73 -18.96
C GLY A 316 -19.34 10.37 -19.54
N GLY A 317 -18.05 10.09 -19.68
CA GLY A 317 -17.52 8.80 -20.13
C GLY A 317 -17.18 8.74 -21.62
N ALA A 318 -17.20 9.86 -22.32
CA ALA A 318 -16.73 9.91 -23.71
C ALA A 318 -15.20 9.86 -23.79
N THR A 319 -14.52 10.55 -22.87
CA THR A 319 -13.05 10.56 -22.76
C THR A 319 -12.62 10.26 -21.34
N PHE A 320 -11.87 9.18 -21.13
CA PHE A 320 -11.41 8.76 -19.82
C PHE A 320 -10.05 9.37 -19.48
N LEU A 321 -9.94 10.02 -18.34
CA LEU A 321 -8.74 10.75 -17.92
C LEU A 321 -7.55 9.86 -17.64
N ASN A 322 -7.78 8.62 -17.21
CA ASN A 322 -6.72 7.62 -16.97
C ASN A 322 -6.44 6.73 -18.20
N ALA A 323 -6.92 7.10 -19.39
CA ALA A 323 -6.59 6.46 -20.65
C ALA A 323 -5.49 7.23 -21.38
N ILE A 324 -4.78 6.56 -22.29
CA ILE A 324 -3.80 7.21 -23.17
C ILE A 324 -4.34 7.26 -24.57
N TYR A 325 -4.25 8.43 -25.18
CA TYR A 325 -4.68 8.72 -26.56
C TYR A 325 -3.48 9.19 -27.38
N ASP A 326 -3.48 8.89 -28.68
CA ASP A 326 -2.51 9.44 -29.61
C ASP A 326 -2.86 10.89 -30.02
N VAL A 327 -2.02 11.48 -30.86
CA VAL A 327 -2.21 12.87 -31.35
C VAL A 327 -3.47 13.07 -32.20
N ASN A 328 -4.10 11.99 -32.64
CA ASN A 328 -5.35 12.00 -33.41
C ASN A 328 -6.57 11.73 -32.52
N GLY A 329 -6.38 11.59 -31.19
CA GLY A 329 -7.44 11.27 -30.26
C GLY A 329 -7.85 9.78 -30.26
N VAL A 330 -7.04 8.89 -30.84
CA VAL A 330 -7.31 7.45 -30.81
C VAL A 330 -6.77 6.85 -29.50
N LYS A 331 -7.62 6.13 -28.77
CA LYS A 331 -7.23 5.48 -27.51
C LYS A 331 -6.20 4.38 -27.80
N THR A 332 -4.99 4.54 -27.27
CA THR A 332 -3.87 3.58 -27.37
C THR A 332 -3.73 2.70 -26.16
N ARG A 333 -4.21 3.15 -24.99
CA ARG A 333 -4.30 2.36 -23.77
C ARG A 333 -5.65 2.60 -23.10
N ASN A 334 -6.26 1.54 -22.59
CA ASN A 334 -7.51 1.63 -21.85
C ASN A 334 -7.34 2.39 -20.54
N GLU A 335 -8.45 2.95 -20.07
CA GLU A 335 -8.55 3.59 -18.76
C GLU A 335 -8.17 2.66 -17.62
N VAL A 336 -7.49 3.20 -16.61
CA VAL A 336 -7.15 2.51 -15.36
C VAL A 336 -8.21 2.84 -14.32
N GLN A 337 -8.73 1.81 -13.65
CA GLN A 337 -9.59 1.98 -12.49
C GLN A 337 -8.72 2.34 -11.29
N SER A 338 -8.92 3.52 -10.72
CA SER A 338 -8.09 4.04 -9.62
C SER A 338 -8.65 3.77 -8.22
N GLN A 339 -9.92 3.36 -8.10
CA GLN A 339 -10.58 3.06 -6.82
C GLN A 339 -11.16 1.64 -6.85
N THR A 340 -10.33 0.65 -6.54
CA THR A 340 -10.69 -0.78 -6.65
C THR A 340 -11.20 -1.37 -5.35
N ASP A 341 -10.88 -0.76 -4.19
CA ASP A 341 -11.07 -1.39 -2.88
C ASP A 341 -12.40 -0.95 -2.24
N SER A 342 -13.22 -1.93 -1.90
CA SER A 342 -14.44 -1.72 -1.10
C SER A 342 -14.08 -1.66 0.39
N SER A 343 -14.88 -0.95 1.15
CA SER A 343 -14.81 -0.96 2.62
C SER A 343 -16.01 -1.69 3.25
N LEU A 344 -16.84 -2.34 2.44
CA LEU A 344 -17.94 -3.18 2.94
C LEU A 344 -17.37 -4.35 3.73
N VAL A 345 -17.82 -4.49 4.97
CA VAL A 345 -17.46 -5.61 5.83
C VAL A 345 -18.59 -6.64 5.82
N THR A 346 -18.28 -7.89 5.51
CA THR A 346 -19.26 -8.97 5.56
C THR A 346 -18.74 -10.12 6.40
N ALA A 347 -19.58 -10.69 7.27
CA ALA A 347 -19.24 -11.86 8.06
C ALA A 347 -20.48 -12.70 8.34
N THR A 348 -20.29 -14.00 8.57
CA THR A 348 -21.34 -14.91 9.04
C THR A 348 -21.35 -14.91 10.58
N VAL A 349 -22.53 -15.12 11.17
CA VAL A 349 -22.68 -15.24 12.62
C VAL A 349 -21.68 -16.24 13.21
N GLY A 350 -20.99 -15.85 14.28
CA GLY A 350 -19.97 -16.62 14.96
C GLY A 350 -18.53 -16.39 14.46
N GLN A 351 -18.36 -15.71 13.32
CA GLN A 351 -17.03 -15.31 12.86
C GLN A 351 -16.51 -14.09 13.66
N LYS A 352 -15.21 -14.00 13.78
CA LYS A 352 -14.52 -12.81 14.29
C LYS A 352 -13.95 -12.01 13.15
N ILE A 353 -14.24 -10.71 13.14
CA ILE A 353 -13.76 -9.78 12.14
C ILE A 353 -12.56 -9.03 12.72
N LEU A 354 -11.44 -9.01 12.00
CA LEU A 354 -10.30 -8.12 12.26
C LEU A 354 -10.41 -6.91 11.34
N LEU A 355 -10.68 -5.74 11.91
CA LEU A 355 -10.51 -4.48 11.20
C LEU A 355 -9.09 -3.97 11.40
N ARG A 356 -8.33 -3.86 10.32
CA ARG A 356 -7.02 -3.23 10.30
C ARG A 356 -7.19 -1.76 9.96
N LEU A 357 -7.41 -0.97 11.02
CA LEU A 357 -7.66 0.47 10.91
C LEU A 357 -6.35 1.24 10.89
N SER A 358 -6.14 2.06 9.88
CA SER A 358 -4.98 2.95 9.77
C SER A 358 -5.40 4.36 9.37
N ASN A 359 -4.59 5.37 9.70
CA ASN A 359 -4.83 6.75 9.29
C ASN A 359 -3.56 7.32 8.65
N LEU A 360 -3.65 7.72 7.40
CA LEU A 360 -2.62 8.43 6.64
C LEU A 360 -3.11 9.78 6.10
N SER A 361 -4.16 10.37 6.71
CA SER A 361 -4.46 11.79 6.49
C SER A 361 -3.28 12.66 6.93
N VAL A 362 -3.19 13.86 6.38
CA VAL A 362 -2.06 14.75 6.66
C VAL A 362 -2.32 15.64 7.88
N SER A 363 -3.57 16.06 8.07
CA SER A 363 -3.89 17.20 8.92
C SER A 363 -4.67 16.85 10.19
N GLN A 364 -5.45 15.75 10.22
CA GLN A 364 -6.45 15.53 11.27
C GLN A 364 -6.36 14.15 11.94
N ALA A 365 -6.70 14.14 13.23
CA ALA A 365 -7.05 12.92 13.94
C ALA A 365 -8.58 12.69 13.86
N TYR A 366 -8.99 11.45 13.68
CA TYR A 366 -10.39 11.07 13.58
C TYR A 366 -10.81 10.20 14.75
N THR A 367 -12.02 10.45 15.27
CA THR A 367 -12.67 9.53 16.19
C THR A 367 -13.58 8.61 15.37
N VAL A 368 -13.18 7.36 15.25
CA VAL A 368 -13.97 6.32 14.57
C VAL A 368 -14.84 5.63 15.60
N GLY A 369 -16.14 5.63 15.37
CA GLY A 369 -17.14 5.01 16.21
C GLY A 369 -17.90 3.88 15.52
N MET A 370 -18.50 3.01 16.32
CA MET A 370 -19.40 1.97 15.87
C MET A 370 -20.65 1.95 16.74
N MET A 371 -21.81 2.03 16.10
CA MET A 371 -23.07 2.02 16.83
C MET A 371 -23.65 0.60 16.90
N GLY A 372 -24.02 0.19 18.11
CA GLY A 372 -24.68 -1.09 18.36
C GLY A 372 -23.75 -2.28 18.55
N LEU A 373 -22.44 -2.11 18.36
CA LEU A 373 -21.43 -3.13 18.62
C LEU A 373 -20.22 -2.50 19.33
N ASP A 374 -19.48 -3.35 20.02
CA ASP A 374 -18.17 -3.04 20.55
C ASP A 374 -17.09 -3.79 19.75
N PHE A 375 -15.92 -3.22 19.69
CA PHE A 375 -14.72 -3.93 19.22
C PHE A 375 -13.73 -4.08 20.36
N LYS A 376 -12.97 -5.16 20.31
CA LYS A 376 -11.83 -5.43 21.20
C LYS A 376 -10.58 -4.87 20.52
N VAL A 377 -9.95 -3.87 21.13
CA VAL A 377 -8.65 -3.35 20.70
C VAL A 377 -7.58 -4.34 21.16
N VAL A 378 -6.93 -5.03 20.20
CA VAL A 378 -5.91 -6.04 20.49
C VAL A 378 -4.49 -5.57 20.16
N GLY A 379 -4.37 -4.54 19.31
CA GLY A 379 -3.11 -3.96 18.89
C GLY A 379 -3.19 -2.47 18.60
N ARG A 380 -2.08 -1.77 18.73
CA ARG A 380 -1.89 -0.37 18.35
C ARG A 380 -0.46 -0.14 17.88
N GLY A 381 -0.30 0.57 16.73
CA GLY A 381 1.02 0.84 16.15
C GLY A 381 1.80 -0.44 15.85
N ALA A 382 1.12 -1.46 15.29
CA ALA A 382 1.64 -2.78 15.00
C ALA A 382 2.24 -3.53 16.21
N LYS A 383 1.78 -3.20 17.41
CA LYS A 383 2.19 -3.89 18.65
C LYS A 383 0.97 -4.46 19.35
N ILE A 384 1.08 -5.72 19.77
CA ILE A 384 0.06 -6.37 20.58
C ILE A 384 -0.10 -5.66 21.93
N LEU A 385 -1.33 -5.49 22.39
CA LEU A 385 -1.62 -4.91 23.70
C LEU A 385 -1.38 -5.94 24.82
N ARG A 386 -0.11 -6.15 25.13
CA ARG A 386 0.41 -6.95 26.23
C ARG A 386 1.42 -6.14 27.04
N SER A 387 1.62 -6.52 28.30
CA SER A 387 2.67 -5.90 29.12
C SER A 387 4.02 -6.00 28.41
N LYS A 388 4.78 -4.92 28.38
CA LYS A 388 6.04 -4.75 27.63
C LYS A 388 5.91 -4.80 26.11
N GLY A 389 4.68 -4.80 25.55
CA GLY A 389 4.47 -4.94 24.10
C GLY A 389 4.92 -6.30 23.53
N GLU A 390 5.10 -7.31 24.38
CA GLU A 390 5.62 -8.62 24.01
C GLU A 390 4.49 -9.65 23.91
N PRO A 391 4.51 -10.56 22.92
CA PRO A 391 3.51 -11.63 22.79
C PRO A 391 3.36 -12.49 24.05
N THR A 392 4.47 -12.72 24.75
CA THR A 392 4.55 -13.47 26.02
C THR A 392 4.43 -12.60 27.26
N GLY A 393 4.04 -11.33 27.11
CA GLY A 393 3.80 -10.42 28.21
C GLY A 393 2.81 -10.98 29.22
N THR A 394 3.05 -10.69 30.49
CA THR A 394 2.32 -11.32 31.62
C THR A 394 0.92 -10.75 31.83
N GLN A 395 0.56 -9.64 31.18
CA GLN A 395 -0.73 -9.00 31.34
C GLN A 395 -1.35 -8.70 29.99
N ASP A 396 -2.59 -9.14 29.79
CA ASP A 396 -3.43 -8.73 28.67
C ASP A 396 -3.94 -7.30 28.91
N LEU A 397 -3.58 -6.40 28.03
CA LEU A 397 -3.95 -4.98 28.07
C LEU A 397 -5.03 -4.64 27.03
N SER A 398 -5.54 -5.65 26.29
CA SER A 398 -6.64 -5.46 25.35
C SER A 398 -7.90 -4.98 26.09
N TYR A 399 -8.71 -4.17 25.44
CA TYR A 399 -9.91 -3.61 26.04
C TYR A 399 -11.04 -3.52 25.01
N LYS A 400 -12.28 -3.48 25.49
CA LYS A 400 -13.48 -3.28 24.67
C LYS A 400 -13.89 -1.81 24.69
N THR A 401 -14.26 -1.31 23.55
CA THR A 401 -14.78 0.03 23.34
C THR A 401 -15.61 0.08 22.06
N ASN A 402 -16.44 1.08 21.89
CA ASN A 402 -17.12 1.36 20.62
C ASN A 402 -16.54 2.55 19.85
N THR A 403 -15.46 3.15 20.35
CA THR A 403 -14.77 4.26 19.69
C THR A 403 -13.27 4.19 19.88
N VAL A 404 -12.52 4.63 18.87
CA VAL A 404 -11.08 4.90 18.95
C VAL A 404 -10.76 6.24 18.34
N ASN A 405 -9.80 6.96 18.90
CA ASN A 405 -9.22 8.16 18.30
C ASN A 405 -7.90 7.75 17.63
N ILE A 406 -7.77 8.08 16.35
CA ILE A 406 -6.65 7.69 15.52
C ILE A 406 -6.03 8.91 14.84
N ALA A 407 -4.79 9.23 15.23
CA ALA A 407 -4.01 10.30 14.64
C ALA A 407 -3.35 9.87 13.33
N PRO A 408 -2.89 10.82 12.48
CA PRO A 408 -2.05 10.51 11.34
C PRO A 408 -0.84 9.65 11.72
N GLY A 409 -0.55 8.60 10.94
CA GLY A 409 0.52 7.65 11.20
C GLY A 409 0.20 6.59 12.25
N GLU A 410 -1.01 6.55 12.80
CA GLU A 410 -1.41 5.51 13.75
C GLU A 410 -2.17 4.36 13.08
N GLY A 411 -2.10 3.17 13.69
CA GLY A 411 -2.85 1.99 13.32
C GLY A 411 -3.43 1.28 14.53
N TYR A 412 -4.58 0.64 14.36
CA TYR A 412 -5.26 -0.19 15.35
C TYR A 412 -5.66 -1.52 14.76
N ASP A 413 -5.54 -2.59 15.53
CA ASP A 413 -6.11 -3.90 15.25
C ASP A 413 -7.31 -4.12 16.16
N LEU A 414 -8.50 -4.19 15.54
CA LEU A 414 -9.80 -4.21 16.23
C LEU A 414 -10.53 -5.50 15.90
N ILE A 415 -10.88 -6.29 16.91
CA ILE A 415 -11.63 -7.54 16.72
C ILE A 415 -13.09 -7.34 17.12
N ILE A 416 -13.99 -7.68 16.20
CA ILE A 416 -15.44 -7.74 16.43
C ILE A 416 -15.86 -9.20 16.47
N ASP A 417 -16.53 -9.61 17.55
CA ASP A 417 -17.11 -10.95 17.67
C ASP A 417 -18.58 -10.90 17.23
N THR A 418 -18.91 -11.67 16.21
CA THR A 418 -20.29 -11.71 15.69
C THR A 418 -21.16 -12.78 16.34
N ALA A 419 -20.65 -13.50 17.35
CA ALA A 419 -21.41 -14.51 18.07
C ALA A 419 -22.66 -13.88 18.73
N GLY A 420 -23.81 -14.49 18.48
CA GLY A 420 -25.08 -14.02 19.02
C GLY A 420 -25.75 -12.86 18.25
N LEU A 421 -25.13 -12.37 17.17
CA LEU A 421 -25.78 -11.40 16.29
C LEU A 421 -26.85 -12.06 15.43
N THR A 422 -27.75 -11.25 14.90
CA THR A 422 -28.86 -11.73 14.05
C THR A 422 -28.42 -11.70 12.58
N PRO A 423 -28.60 -12.79 11.80
CA PRO A 423 -28.40 -12.74 10.34
C PRO A 423 -29.26 -11.66 9.69
N GLY A 424 -28.70 -10.94 8.72
CA GLY A 424 -29.30 -9.79 8.05
C GLY A 424 -29.19 -8.46 8.80
N SER A 425 -28.57 -8.44 10.00
CA SER A 425 -28.34 -7.15 10.69
C SER A 425 -27.20 -6.36 10.06
N GLU A 426 -27.34 -5.05 10.10
CA GLU A 426 -26.35 -4.07 9.62
C GLU A 426 -25.89 -3.17 10.75
N TYR A 427 -24.59 -2.90 10.78
CA TYR A 427 -23.95 -1.98 11.73
C TYR A 427 -23.07 -1.01 10.95
N TYR A 428 -22.80 0.17 11.51
CA TYR A 428 -22.05 1.21 10.84
C TYR A 428 -20.77 1.55 11.60
N VAL A 429 -19.68 1.67 10.85
CA VAL A 429 -18.40 2.23 11.28
C VAL A 429 -18.30 3.62 10.66
N TYR A 430 -18.12 4.66 11.46
CA TYR A 430 -18.22 6.03 10.99
C TYR A 430 -17.42 7.02 11.83
N SER A 431 -17.21 8.23 11.30
CA SER A 431 -16.63 9.34 12.06
C SER A 431 -17.61 9.85 13.10
N ALA A 432 -17.20 9.90 14.37
CA ALA A 432 -17.99 10.52 15.43
C ALA A 432 -18.14 12.06 15.27
N ASN A 433 -17.27 12.70 14.50
CA ASN A 433 -17.43 14.08 14.10
C ASN A 433 -18.27 14.15 12.82
N LEU A 434 -19.50 14.64 12.95
CA LEU A 434 -20.48 14.69 11.86
C LEU A 434 -20.04 15.54 10.66
N ASN A 435 -19.10 16.48 10.83
CA ASN A 435 -18.55 17.26 9.71
C ASN A 435 -17.82 16.38 8.68
N TYR A 436 -17.40 15.17 9.07
CA TYR A 436 -16.72 14.23 8.18
C TYR A 436 -17.66 13.15 7.61
N LEU A 437 -18.97 13.32 7.78
CA LEU A 437 -20.02 12.54 7.14
C LEU A 437 -20.64 13.31 5.97
N SER A 438 -19.80 13.91 5.14
CA SER A 438 -20.17 14.68 3.94
C SER A 438 -19.14 14.39 2.84
N ASN A 439 -19.52 14.61 1.59
CA ASN A 439 -18.63 14.57 0.43
C ASN A 439 -18.52 16.01 -0.12
N ASN A 440 -17.60 16.81 0.43
CA ASN A 440 -17.38 18.22 0.07
C ASN A 440 -18.67 19.04 0.10
N ASN A 441 -19.35 19.22 -1.04
CA ASN A 441 -20.57 20.03 -1.16
C ASN A 441 -21.86 19.26 -0.84
N GLU A 442 -21.82 17.97 -0.68
CA GLU A 442 -22.95 17.15 -0.28
C GLU A 442 -23.05 17.06 1.24
N ASP A 443 -24.27 17.14 1.78
CA ASP A 443 -24.57 17.04 3.21
C ASP A 443 -24.59 15.60 3.73
N PHE A 444 -24.19 14.61 2.89
CA PHE A 444 -24.25 13.19 3.17
C PHE A 444 -23.06 12.45 2.55
N GLY A 445 -22.48 11.50 3.25
CA GLY A 445 -21.38 10.68 2.74
C GLY A 445 -20.19 10.57 3.70
N GLY A 446 -18.99 10.75 3.18
CA GLY A 446 -17.75 10.86 3.94
C GLY A 446 -17.31 9.56 4.62
N LEU A 447 -16.67 9.71 5.79
CA LEU A 447 -16.03 8.64 6.53
C LEU A 447 -17.04 7.71 7.20
N MET A 448 -17.68 6.85 6.41
CA MET A 448 -18.61 5.84 6.88
C MET A 448 -18.57 4.58 6.02
N THR A 449 -18.75 3.44 6.64
CA THR A 449 -19.01 2.15 5.97
C THR A 449 -19.92 1.28 6.82
N LYS A 450 -20.31 0.12 6.33
CA LYS A 450 -21.16 -0.79 7.07
C LYS A 450 -20.60 -2.21 7.19
N ILE A 451 -21.06 -2.89 8.23
CA ILE A 451 -20.85 -4.30 8.50
C ILE A 451 -22.18 -5.02 8.29
N VAL A 452 -22.19 -6.04 7.47
CA VAL A 452 -23.37 -6.88 7.20
C VAL A 452 -23.12 -8.28 7.76
N ILE A 453 -24.05 -8.75 8.58
CA ILE A 453 -24.00 -10.11 9.16
C ILE A 453 -24.90 -11.05 8.34
N ASN A 454 -24.29 -12.10 7.78
CA ASN A 454 -24.96 -13.11 6.95
C ASN A 454 -25.37 -14.36 7.76
#